data_26ce9d4886d50bd4c328002fb01e43b6
#
_entry.id   26ce9d4886d50bd4c328002fb01e43b6
#
_cell.length_a   1.000
_cell.length_b   1.000
_cell.length_c   1.000
_cell.angle_alpha   90.00
_cell.angle_beta   90.00
_cell.angle_gamma   90.00
#
_symmetry.space_group_name_H-M   'P 1'
#
loop_
_entity.id
_entity.type
_entity.pdbx_description
1 polymer ?
#
loop_
_entity_poly.entity_id
_entity_poly.type
_entity_poly.pdbx_seq_one_letter_code
_entity_poly.pdbx_strand_id
1 'polypeptide(L)'
;GFSLEGVVAEYTAMRPAVQRRWQAAPGTIDEGITDIVRFDEAIDRVLSDSIAWYLSRVAHGRDLFLGVLGHDLRTPLGAIAMSAQLLLRDESLPERSTKPVLRIFNSATRMQKMINDLLDFTRTRLGGSLPTHRLPAQLGPLFRHTVEELAALHPDARIDYACEGDLSGNWDVGRLEQMMSNLIGNAIQHGDRAQPVSVMARGAEDTVVITVHNHGAPIPVELIGQMFDPLTQGALQHRQSRGSDSGLGLGLYISQEIARMHGGDIDAQSDESTGTTFMVTLPRA
;
A
#
# COMPACT_ATOMS: atom_id res chain seq x y z
N GLY A 1 13.47 28.84 -11.28
CA GLY A 1 12.09 28.39 -11.47
C GLY A 1 11.18 29.15 -10.52
N PHE A 2 9.99 29.52 -10.96
CA PHE A 2 9.00 30.17 -10.09
C PHE A 2 8.57 29.20 -8.99
N SER A 3 8.62 29.64 -7.73
CA SER A 3 8.05 28.90 -6.61
C SER A 3 6.54 29.18 -6.55
N LEU A 4 5.75 28.21 -6.06
CA LEU A 4 4.31 28.40 -5.86
C LEU A 4 4.03 29.61 -4.95
N GLU A 5 4.84 29.81 -3.90
CA GLU A 5 4.78 30.96 -3.01
C GLU A 5 4.97 32.29 -3.76
N GLY A 6 5.92 32.34 -4.71
CA GLY A 6 6.15 33.47 -5.56
C GLY A 6 4.95 33.85 -6.42
N VAL A 7 4.33 32.84 -7.07
CA VAL A 7 3.11 33.02 -7.87
C VAL A 7 1.95 33.56 -7.02
N VAL A 8 1.69 32.91 -5.88
CA VAL A 8 0.64 33.38 -4.94
C VAL A 8 0.90 34.79 -4.45
N ALA A 9 2.16 35.12 -4.10
CA ALA A 9 2.54 36.47 -3.64
C ALA A 9 2.31 37.51 -4.74
N GLU A 10 2.68 37.22 -6.00
CA GLU A 10 2.46 38.14 -7.13
C GLU A 10 0.97 38.41 -7.37
N TYR A 11 0.12 37.40 -7.41
CA TYR A 11 -1.33 37.56 -7.57
C TYR A 11 -1.95 38.29 -6.39
N THR A 12 -1.51 38.02 -5.16
CA THR A 12 -1.97 38.70 -3.95
C THR A 12 -1.59 40.19 -3.96
N ALA A 13 -0.40 40.52 -4.46
CA ALA A 13 0.05 41.90 -4.57
C ALA A 13 -0.63 42.65 -5.74
N MET A 14 -0.91 42.00 -6.83
CA MET A 14 -1.54 42.57 -8.03
C MET A 14 -3.01 42.95 -7.78
N ARG A 15 -3.78 42.19 -7.05
CA ARG A 15 -5.21 42.43 -6.77
C ARG A 15 -5.48 43.82 -6.21
N PRO A 16 -4.89 44.26 -5.08
CA PRO A 16 -5.14 45.62 -4.54
C PRO A 16 -4.57 46.74 -5.41
N ALA A 17 -3.53 46.46 -6.20
CA ALA A 17 -2.97 47.46 -7.12
C ALA A 17 -3.94 47.78 -8.26
N VAL A 18 -4.56 46.73 -8.85
CA VAL A 18 -5.57 46.89 -9.92
C VAL A 18 -6.85 47.53 -9.36
N GLN A 19 -7.34 47.09 -8.20
CA GLN A 19 -8.53 47.66 -7.56
C GLN A 19 -8.38 49.14 -7.26
N ARG A 20 -7.24 49.58 -6.71
CA ARG A 20 -6.96 51.01 -6.48
C ARG A 20 -6.95 51.83 -7.78
N ARG A 21 -6.44 51.25 -8.87
CA ARG A 21 -6.41 51.91 -10.17
C ARG A 21 -7.80 52.04 -10.77
N TRP A 22 -8.66 51.06 -10.60
CA TRP A 22 -10.07 51.09 -11.03
C TRP A 22 -10.88 52.13 -10.23
N GLN A 23 -10.71 52.16 -8.91
CA GLN A 23 -11.39 53.17 -8.07
C GLN A 23 -11.00 54.63 -8.40
N ALA A 24 -9.82 54.84 -8.97
CA ALA A 24 -9.35 56.16 -9.40
C ALA A 24 -9.77 56.52 -10.85
N ALA A 25 -10.36 55.58 -11.59
CA ALA A 25 -10.79 55.84 -12.98
C ALA A 25 -12.17 56.52 -13.03
N PRO A 26 -12.40 57.48 -13.95
CA PRO A 26 -13.71 58.07 -14.15
C PRO A 26 -14.68 57.05 -14.80
N GLY A 27 -15.76 56.71 -14.13
CA GLY A 27 -16.79 55.81 -14.60
C GLY A 27 -18.00 55.78 -13.67
N THR A 28 -19.07 55.07 -14.05
CA THR A 28 -20.22 54.85 -13.18
C THR A 28 -19.87 53.78 -12.11
N ILE A 29 -20.33 54.01 -10.87
CA ILE A 29 -20.01 53.16 -9.72
C ILE A 29 -20.48 51.71 -9.95
N ASP A 30 -21.60 51.50 -10.62
CA ASP A 30 -22.22 50.23 -10.85
C ASP A 30 -21.44 49.34 -11.87
N GLU A 31 -20.92 49.96 -12.93
CA GLU A 31 -20.04 49.31 -13.90
C GLU A 31 -18.69 48.92 -13.24
N GLY A 32 -18.14 49.79 -12.42
CA GLY A 32 -16.88 49.54 -11.72
C GLY A 32 -16.95 48.38 -10.72
N ILE A 33 -18.06 48.21 -10.02
CA ILE A 33 -18.24 47.09 -9.08
C ILE A 33 -18.34 45.74 -9.85
N THR A 34 -19.08 45.72 -10.95
CA THR A 34 -19.22 44.52 -11.76
C THR A 34 -17.88 44.07 -12.37
N ASP A 35 -17.08 45.00 -12.84
CA ASP A 35 -15.77 44.69 -13.41
C ASP A 35 -14.74 44.27 -12.35
N ILE A 36 -14.79 44.82 -11.12
CA ILE A 36 -13.95 44.37 -9.99
C ILE A 36 -14.32 42.93 -9.63
N VAL A 37 -15.60 42.57 -9.54
CA VAL A 37 -16.04 41.19 -9.24
C VAL A 37 -15.55 40.22 -10.33
N ARG A 38 -15.74 40.54 -11.58
CA ARG A 38 -15.25 39.70 -12.72
C ARG A 38 -13.74 39.54 -12.70
N PHE A 39 -13.01 40.59 -12.35
CA PHE A 39 -11.56 40.53 -12.23
C PHE A 39 -11.14 39.62 -11.07
N ASP A 40 -11.77 39.74 -9.90
CA ASP A 40 -11.49 38.89 -8.74
C ASP A 40 -11.78 37.41 -9.04
N GLU A 41 -12.92 37.14 -9.67
CA GLU A 41 -13.27 35.76 -10.13
C GLU A 41 -12.25 35.20 -11.13
N ALA A 42 -11.78 36.04 -12.06
CA ALA A 42 -10.77 35.66 -13.05
C ALA A 42 -9.42 35.35 -12.37
N ILE A 43 -8.98 36.15 -11.43
CA ILE A 43 -7.75 35.97 -10.65
C ILE A 43 -7.86 34.67 -9.83
N ASP A 44 -8.98 34.44 -9.14
CA ASP A 44 -9.19 33.24 -8.31
C ASP A 44 -9.17 31.95 -9.16
N ARG A 45 -9.76 32.02 -10.37
CA ARG A 45 -9.72 30.89 -11.31
C ARG A 45 -8.30 30.61 -11.80
N VAL A 46 -7.57 31.64 -12.28
CA VAL A 46 -6.19 31.48 -12.76
C VAL A 46 -5.26 30.98 -11.64
N LEU A 47 -5.46 31.47 -10.41
CA LEU A 47 -4.68 31.02 -9.26
C LEU A 47 -4.97 29.53 -8.96
N SER A 48 -6.25 29.14 -8.94
CA SER A 48 -6.68 27.75 -8.73
C SER A 48 -6.12 26.83 -9.79
N ASP A 49 -6.21 27.21 -11.06
CA ASP A 49 -5.66 26.43 -12.18
C ASP A 49 -4.13 26.32 -12.11
N SER A 50 -3.46 27.39 -11.72
CA SER A 50 -1.99 27.42 -11.55
C SER A 50 -1.54 26.49 -10.41
N ILE A 51 -2.25 26.51 -9.28
CA ILE A 51 -1.99 25.62 -8.14
C ILE A 51 -2.23 24.16 -8.55
N ALA A 52 -3.36 23.86 -9.19
CA ALA A 52 -3.69 22.53 -9.65
C ALA A 52 -2.65 21.99 -10.64
N TRP A 53 -2.23 22.81 -11.60
CA TRP A 53 -1.17 22.46 -12.54
C TRP A 53 0.17 22.20 -11.86
N TYR A 54 0.58 23.06 -10.91
CA TYR A 54 1.82 22.89 -10.15
C TYR A 54 1.82 21.57 -9.35
N LEU A 55 0.73 21.31 -8.61
CA LEU A 55 0.57 20.09 -7.83
C LEU A 55 0.61 18.83 -8.71
N SER A 56 -0.08 18.86 -9.85
CA SER A 56 -0.06 17.78 -10.83
C SER A 56 1.35 17.51 -11.36
N ARG A 57 2.12 18.57 -11.64
CA ARG A 57 3.48 18.47 -12.17
C ARG A 57 4.46 17.92 -11.13
N VAL A 58 4.34 18.34 -9.87
CA VAL A 58 5.12 17.80 -8.75
C VAL A 58 4.80 16.32 -8.53
N ALA A 59 3.52 15.96 -8.53
CA ALA A 59 3.08 14.58 -8.42
C ALA A 59 3.63 13.71 -9.56
N HIS A 60 3.52 14.17 -10.80
CA HIS A 60 4.04 13.44 -11.97
C HIS A 60 5.57 13.25 -11.91
N GLY A 61 6.33 14.29 -11.57
CA GLY A 61 7.79 14.20 -11.43
C GLY A 61 8.21 13.20 -10.36
N ARG A 62 7.50 13.18 -9.25
CA ARG A 62 7.69 12.22 -8.17
C ARG A 62 7.39 10.79 -8.61
N ASP A 63 6.26 10.56 -9.29
CA ASP A 63 5.85 9.21 -9.73
C ASP A 63 6.84 8.65 -10.75
N LEU A 64 7.35 9.48 -11.65
CA LEU A 64 8.42 9.12 -12.56
C LEU A 64 9.70 8.74 -11.81
N PHE A 65 10.13 9.58 -10.85
CA PHE A 65 11.32 9.29 -10.03
C PHE A 65 11.18 7.97 -9.25
N LEU A 66 10.03 7.75 -8.60
CA LEU A 66 9.78 6.51 -7.86
C LEU A 66 9.73 5.29 -8.81
N GLY A 67 9.19 5.46 -10.01
CA GLY A 67 9.16 4.41 -11.03
C GLY A 67 10.57 3.99 -11.48
N VAL A 68 11.41 4.98 -11.82
CA VAL A 68 12.81 4.75 -12.23
C VAL A 68 13.61 4.14 -11.08
N LEU A 69 13.57 4.74 -9.88
CA LEU A 69 14.29 4.22 -8.71
C LEU A 69 13.87 2.78 -8.38
N GLY A 70 12.57 2.50 -8.44
CA GLY A 70 12.07 1.15 -8.19
C GLY A 70 12.56 0.13 -9.19
N HIS A 71 12.60 0.46 -10.47
CA HIS A 71 13.15 -0.39 -11.52
C HIS A 71 14.66 -0.63 -11.31
N ASP A 72 15.42 0.44 -11.06
CA ASP A 72 16.88 0.38 -10.94
C ASP A 72 17.35 -0.38 -9.69
N LEU A 73 16.51 -0.42 -8.65
CA LEU A 73 16.78 -1.25 -7.47
C LEU A 73 16.30 -2.70 -7.64
N ARG A 74 15.18 -2.96 -8.32
CA ARG A 74 14.69 -4.32 -8.56
C ARG A 74 15.62 -5.14 -9.45
N THR A 75 16.19 -4.51 -10.45
CA THR A 75 17.04 -5.19 -11.46
C THR A 75 18.25 -5.89 -10.84
N PRO A 76 19.12 -5.22 -10.06
CA PRO A 76 20.27 -5.90 -9.44
C PRO A 76 19.86 -6.92 -8.37
N LEU A 77 18.80 -6.64 -7.61
CA LEU A 77 18.29 -7.59 -6.62
C LEU A 77 17.70 -8.84 -7.27
N GLY A 78 16.99 -8.68 -8.39
CA GLY A 78 16.51 -9.80 -9.19
C GLY A 78 17.63 -10.68 -9.72
N ALA A 79 18.73 -10.08 -10.20
CA ALA A 79 19.91 -10.82 -10.63
C ALA A 79 20.55 -11.60 -9.48
N ILE A 80 20.67 -11.01 -8.29
CA ILE A 80 21.20 -11.67 -7.09
C ILE A 80 20.30 -12.84 -6.68
N ALA A 81 18.98 -12.63 -6.62
CA ALA A 81 18.02 -13.67 -6.26
C ALA A 81 18.03 -14.83 -7.26
N MET A 82 18.02 -14.52 -8.57
CA MET A 82 18.08 -15.54 -9.64
C MET A 82 19.39 -16.34 -9.59
N SER A 83 20.52 -15.68 -9.39
CA SER A 83 21.82 -16.36 -9.27
C SER A 83 21.85 -17.30 -8.05
N ALA A 84 21.35 -16.84 -6.91
CA ALA A 84 21.25 -17.68 -5.72
C ALA A 84 20.28 -18.86 -5.93
N GLN A 85 19.16 -18.65 -6.61
CA GLN A 85 18.20 -19.71 -6.94
C GLN A 85 18.79 -20.76 -7.89
N LEU A 86 19.57 -20.34 -8.90
CA LEU A 86 20.27 -21.27 -9.79
C LEU A 86 21.27 -22.13 -9.02
N LEU A 87 22.04 -21.53 -8.10
CA LEU A 87 22.98 -22.27 -7.24
C LEU A 87 22.24 -23.27 -6.33
N LEU A 88 21.06 -22.93 -5.80
CA LEU A 88 20.26 -23.84 -4.97
C LEU A 88 19.67 -25.02 -5.75
N ARG A 89 19.53 -24.90 -7.08
CA ARG A 89 19.09 -26.00 -7.96
C ARG A 89 20.23 -26.92 -8.42
N ASP A 90 21.48 -26.50 -8.19
CA ASP A 90 22.65 -27.31 -8.57
C ASP A 90 22.83 -28.42 -7.54
N GLU A 91 22.57 -29.65 -7.94
CA GLU A 91 22.74 -30.87 -7.12
C GLU A 91 24.22 -31.08 -6.68
N SER A 92 25.18 -30.45 -7.37
CA SER A 92 26.60 -30.51 -7.02
C SER A 92 27.01 -29.52 -5.94
N LEU A 93 26.09 -28.63 -5.49
CA LEU A 93 26.40 -27.63 -4.47
C LEU A 93 26.72 -28.29 -3.12
N PRO A 94 27.95 -28.04 -2.58
CA PRO A 94 28.31 -28.61 -1.29
C PRO A 94 27.33 -28.18 -0.18
N GLU A 95 26.94 -29.11 0.69
CA GLU A 95 25.97 -28.86 1.78
C GLU A 95 26.37 -27.64 2.65
N ARG A 96 27.67 -27.43 2.90
CA ARG A 96 28.21 -26.24 3.60
C ARG A 96 27.86 -24.91 2.90
N SER A 97 27.61 -24.92 1.60
CA SER A 97 27.32 -23.72 0.79
C SER A 97 25.82 -23.46 0.66
N THR A 98 24.96 -24.44 0.88
CA THR A 98 23.50 -24.32 0.74
C THR A 98 22.93 -23.28 1.69
N LYS A 99 23.29 -23.30 2.97
CA LYS A 99 22.82 -22.32 3.97
C LYS A 99 23.22 -20.88 3.64
N PRO A 100 24.48 -20.56 3.28
CA PRO A 100 24.85 -19.22 2.83
C PRO A 100 24.09 -18.76 1.58
N VAL A 101 23.94 -19.62 0.56
CA VAL A 101 23.22 -19.28 -0.67
C VAL A 101 21.73 -19.01 -0.37
N LEU A 102 21.10 -19.84 0.46
CA LEU A 102 19.72 -19.61 0.90
C LEU A 102 19.56 -18.27 1.64
N ARG A 103 20.52 -17.89 2.47
CA ARG A 103 20.53 -16.57 3.14
C ARG A 103 20.63 -15.42 2.15
N ILE A 104 21.44 -15.55 1.09
CA ILE A 104 21.55 -14.54 0.03
C ILE A 104 20.21 -14.42 -0.69
N PHE A 105 19.61 -15.53 -1.11
CA PHE A 105 18.31 -15.56 -1.77
C PHE A 105 17.23 -14.87 -0.91
N ASN A 106 17.08 -15.30 0.34
CA ASN A 106 16.08 -14.73 1.27
C ASN A 106 16.32 -13.23 1.52
N SER A 107 17.60 -12.80 1.61
CA SER A 107 17.93 -11.38 1.81
C SER A 107 17.59 -10.54 0.58
N ALA A 108 17.85 -11.01 -0.63
CA ALA A 108 17.52 -10.32 -1.87
C ALA A 108 15.99 -10.21 -2.04
N THR A 109 15.26 -11.30 -1.81
CA THR A 109 13.79 -11.33 -1.87
C THR A 109 13.17 -10.37 -0.85
N ARG A 110 13.69 -10.35 0.37
CA ARG A 110 13.24 -9.41 1.40
C ARG A 110 13.50 -7.96 1.04
N MET A 111 14.67 -7.63 0.48
CA MET A 111 14.97 -6.28 0.01
C MET A 111 14.04 -5.86 -1.13
N GLN A 112 13.74 -6.76 -2.08
CA GLN A 112 12.75 -6.50 -3.13
C GLN A 112 11.37 -6.17 -2.56
N LYS A 113 10.90 -6.96 -1.58
CA LYS A 113 9.63 -6.68 -0.89
C LYS A 113 9.65 -5.32 -0.21
N MET A 114 10.69 -5.00 0.57
CA MET A 114 10.80 -3.70 1.25
C MET A 114 10.79 -2.52 0.29
N ILE A 115 11.47 -2.63 -0.86
CA ILE A 115 11.47 -1.59 -1.90
C ILE A 115 10.07 -1.42 -2.48
N ASN A 116 9.37 -2.50 -2.80
CA ASN A 116 8.01 -2.46 -3.31
C ASN A 116 7.05 -1.82 -2.29
N ASP A 117 7.12 -2.24 -1.03
CA ASP A 117 6.30 -1.70 0.05
C ASP A 117 6.56 -0.20 0.27
N LEU A 118 7.83 0.23 0.20
CA LEU A 118 8.20 1.65 0.32
C LEU A 118 7.68 2.49 -0.86
N LEU A 119 7.75 1.95 -2.08
CA LEU A 119 7.23 2.62 -3.27
C LEU A 119 5.70 2.73 -3.24
N ASP A 120 5.01 1.67 -2.83
CA ASP A 120 3.56 1.67 -2.66
C ASP A 120 3.15 2.70 -1.58
N PHE A 121 3.82 2.70 -0.42
CA PHE A 121 3.61 3.67 0.65
C PHE A 121 3.83 5.12 0.20
N THR A 122 4.92 5.39 -0.51
CA THR A 122 5.21 6.77 -0.95
C THR A 122 4.18 7.27 -1.97
N ARG A 123 3.64 6.39 -2.83
CA ARG A 123 2.58 6.74 -3.76
C ARG A 123 1.28 7.10 -3.04
N THR A 124 0.84 6.27 -2.09
CA THR A 124 -0.42 6.50 -1.36
C THR A 124 -0.35 7.69 -0.42
N ARG A 125 0.76 7.87 0.31
CA ARG A 125 0.94 8.96 1.29
C ARG A 125 0.90 10.35 0.67
N LEU A 126 1.26 10.48 -0.58
CA LEU A 126 1.37 11.76 -1.30
C LEU A 126 0.14 12.05 -2.17
N GLY A 127 -1.00 11.44 -1.86
CA GLY A 127 -2.29 11.69 -2.52
C GLY A 127 -2.48 10.96 -3.86
N GLY A 128 -1.58 10.02 -4.21
CA GLY A 128 -1.79 9.08 -5.32
C GLY A 128 -2.56 7.85 -4.84
N SER A 129 -3.23 7.17 -5.76
CA SER A 129 -3.76 5.82 -5.55
C SER A 129 -2.74 4.78 -6.03
N LEU A 130 -2.81 3.56 -5.48
CA LEU A 130 -2.08 2.45 -6.05
C LEU A 130 -2.58 2.20 -7.48
N PRO A 131 -1.68 2.00 -8.46
CA PRO A 131 -2.11 1.59 -9.80
C PRO A 131 -2.89 0.29 -9.70
N THR A 132 -4.07 0.23 -10.32
CA THR A 132 -4.94 -0.95 -10.28
C THR A 132 -5.26 -1.42 -11.68
N HIS A 133 -5.19 -2.73 -11.88
CA HIS A 133 -5.52 -3.44 -13.12
C HIS A 133 -6.55 -4.52 -12.81
N ARG A 134 -7.82 -4.13 -12.68
CA ARG A 134 -8.90 -5.07 -12.41
C ARG A 134 -9.30 -5.81 -13.69
N LEU A 135 -9.37 -7.12 -13.60
CA LEU A 135 -9.81 -8.02 -14.66
C LEU A 135 -10.78 -9.06 -14.08
N PRO A 136 -11.70 -9.60 -14.89
CA PRO A 136 -12.52 -10.73 -14.46
C PRO A 136 -11.64 -11.89 -14.03
N ALA A 137 -11.78 -12.33 -12.78
CA ALA A 137 -10.97 -13.41 -12.21
C ALA A 137 -11.73 -14.17 -11.12
N GLN A 138 -11.24 -15.40 -10.83
CA GLN A 138 -11.69 -16.25 -9.74
C GLN A 138 -10.65 -16.31 -8.64
N LEU A 139 -11.01 -15.89 -7.43
CA LEU A 139 -10.05 -15.81 -6.31
C LEU A 139 -9.74 -17.16 -5.65
N GLY A 140 -10.62 -18.17 -5.78
CA GLY A 140 -10.42 -19.47 -5.13
C GLY A 140 -9.11 -20.16 -5.53
N PRO A 141 -8.84 -20.38 -6.82
CA PRO A 141 -7.57 -20.94 -7.29
C PRO A 141 -6.37 -20.05 -6.95
N LEU A 142 -6.53 -18.72 -7.04
CA LEU A 142 -5.49 -17.74 -6.73
C LEU A 142 -5.03 -17.85 -5.28
N PHE A 143 -5.96 -17.80 -4.34
CA PHE A 143 -5.64 -17.88 -2.92
C PHE A 143 -5.08 -19.23 -2.52
N ARG A 144 -5.55 -20.30 -3.15
CA ARG A 144 -4.95 -21.65 -2.98
C ARG A 144 -3.48 -21.65 -3.36
N HIS A 145 -3.15 -21.08 -4.51
CA HIS A 145 -1.76 -20.98 -4.99
C HIS A 145 -0.89 -20.16 -4.01
N THR A 146 -1.37 -19.00 -3.58
CA THR A 146 -0.68 -18.15 -2.60
C THR A 146 -0.43 -18.88 -1.27
N VAL A 147 -1.42 -19.66 -0.79
CA VAL A 147 -1.28 -20.46 0.43
C VAL A 147 -0.25 -21.58 0.25
N GLU A 148 -0.27 -22.28 -0.88
CA GLU A 148 0.70 -23.34 -1.20
C GLU A 148 2.13 -22.80 -1.27
N GLU A 149 2.34 -21.63 -1.90
CA GLU A 149 3.65 -20.95 -1.93
C GLU A 149 4.14 -20.58 -0.53
N LEU A 150 3.27 -20.00 0.30
CA LEU A 150 3.63 -19.61 1.67
C LEU A 150 3.90 -20.84 2.56
N ALA A 151 3.16 -21.91 2.40
CA ALA A 151 3.40 -23.18 3.10
C ALA A 151 4.77 -23.78 2.71
N ALA A 152 5.15 -23.70 1.43
CA ALA A 152 6.46 -24.15 0.96
C ALA A 152 7.61 -23.27 1.53
N LEU A 153 7.40 -21.97 1.70
CA LEU A 153 8.38 -21.03 2.29
C LEU A 153 8.50 -21.17 3.81
N HIS A 154 7.43 -21.63 4.47
CA HIS A 154 7.33 -21.77 5.92
C HIS A 154 6.94 -23.21 6.32
N PRO A 155 7.82 -24.20 6.11
CA PRO A 155 7.49 -25.62 6.32
C PRO A 155 7.13 -25.94 7.78
N ASP A 156 7.51 -25.10 8.73
CA ASP A 156 7.17 -25.24 10.16
C ASP A 156 5.79 -24.65 10.50
N ALA A 157 5.14 -23.94 9.58
CA ALA A 157 3.82 -23.36 9.76
C ALA A 157 2.74 -24.20 9.10
N ARG A 158 1.69 -24.50 9.82
CA ARG A 158 0.49 -25.13 9.24
C ARG A 158 -0.49 -24.05 8.80
N ILE A 159 -0.93 -24.10 7.54
CA ILE A 159 -1.91 -23.17 6.96
C ILE A 159 -3.08 -24.00 6.45
N ASP A 160 -4.26 -23.82 7.02
CA ASP A 160 -5.49 -24.45 6.60
C ASP A 160 -6.30 -23.47 5.73
N TYR A 161 -6.56 -23.83 4.46
CA TYR A 161 -7.32 -23.00 3.52
C TYR A 161 -8.63 -23.63 3.14
N ALA A 162 -9.71 -22.85 3.20
CA ALA A 162 -11.01 -23.23 2.68
C ALA A 162 -11.65 -22.07 1.89
N CYS A 163 -12.49 -22.43 0.91
CA CYS A 163 -13.28 -21.43 0.19
C CYS A 163 -14.70 -21.96 -0.05
N GLU A 164 -15.68 -21.06 0.00
CA GLU A 164 -17.10 -21.35 -0.13
C GLU A 164 -17.78 -20.31 -1.05
N GLY A 165 -18.77 -20.77 -1.82
CA GLY A 165 -19.54 -19.91 -2.71
C GLY A 165 -18.76 -19.46 -3.94
N ASP A 166 -19.31 -18.47 -4.65
CA ASP A 166 -18.72 -17.92 -5.84
C ASP A 166 -17.77 -16.74 -5.47
N LEU A 167 -16.51 -16.83 -5.86
CA LEU A 167 -15.46 -15.85 -5.62
C LEU A 167 -15.07 -15.10 -6.89
N SER A 168 -15.91 -15.11 -7.94
CA SER A 168 -15.70 -14.35 -9.16
C SER A 168 -15.96 -12.86 -8.98
N GLY A 169 -15.26 -12.04 -9.73
CA GLY A 169 -15.41 -10.59 -9.73
C GLY A 169 -14.35 -9.91 -10.58
N ASN A 170 -14.33 -8.58 -10.56
CA ASN A 170 -13.32 -7.77 -11.22
C ASN A 170 -12.19 -7.43 -10.23
N TRP A 171 -11.09 -8.14 -10.32
CA TRP A 171 -10.02 -8.11 -9.34
C TRP A 171 -8.68 -7.71 -9.95
N ASP A 172 -7.88 -6.96 -9.22
CA ASP A 172 -6.44 -6.88 -9.46
C ASP A 172 -5.78 -8.05 -8.71
N VAL A 173 -5.56 -9.12 -9.47
CA VAL A 173 -5.04 -10.41 -8.97
C VAL A 173 -3.71 -10.21 -8.22
N GLY A 174 -2.76 -9.47 -8.81
CA GLY A 174 -1.44 -9.29 -8.19
C GLY A 174 -1.50 -8.50 -6.88
N ARG A 175 -2.41 -7.52 -6.77
CA ARG A 175 -2.62 -6.78 -5.52
C ARG A 175 -3.29 -7.64 -4.46
N LEU A 176 -4.26 -8.46 -4.83
CA LEU A 176 -4.88 -9.38 -3.86
C LEU A 176 -3.93 -10.48 -3.40
N GLU A 177 -3.04 -11.00 -4.26
CA GLU A 177 -1.94 -11.89 -3.84
C GLU A 177 -1.01 -11.20 -2.84
N GLN A 178 -0.64 -9.94 -3.08
CA GLN A 178 0.18 -9.13 -2.17
C GLN A 178 -0.51 -8.98 -0.81
N MET A 179 -1.80 -8.65 -0.80
CA MET A 179 -2.60 -8.53 0.43
C MET A 179 -2.65 -9.85 1.20
N MET A 180 -2.97 -10.95 0.52
CA MET A 180 -3.01 -12.29 1.13
C MET A 180 -1.66 -12.69 1.73
N SER A 181 -0.58 -12.48 0.99
CA SER A 181 0.78 -12.76 1.46
C SER A 181 1.16 -11.94 2.69
N ASN A 182 0.71 -10.69 2.76
CA ASN A 182 0.94 -9.84 3.93
C ASN A 182 0.14 -10.31 5.15
N LEU A 183 -1.14 -10.64 4.99
CA LEU A 183 -2.01 -11.07 6.09
C LEU A 183 -1.58 -12.44 6.61
N ILE A 184 -1.33 -13.41 5.73
CA ILE A 184 -0.90 -14.76 6.12
C ILE A 184 0.51 -14.71 6.72
N GLY A 185 1.43 -13.94 6.13
CA GLY A 185 2.77 -13.75 6.68
C GLY A 185 2.75 -13.14 8.08
N ASN A 186 1.87 -12.17 8.33
CA ASN A 186 1.65 -11.60 9.65
C ASN A 186 1.09 -12.63 10.64
N ALA A 187 0.12 -13.45 10.21
CA ALA A 187 -0.45 -14.52 11.02
C ALA A 187 0.57 -15.61 11.38
N ILE A 188 1.47 -15.98 10.47
CA ILE A 188 2.58 -16.92 10.74
C ILE A 188 3.59 -16.31 11.72
N GLN A 189 3.94 -15.03 11.53
CA GLN A 189 4.96 -14.36 12.35
C GLN A 189 4.55 -14.16 13.79
N HIS A 190 3.27 -13.83 14.02
CA HIS A 190 2.72 -13.45 15.33
C HIS A 190 1.86 -14.55 15.97
N GLY A 191 1.52 -15.59 15.20
CA GLY A 191 0.73 -16.71 15.66
C GLY A 191 1.50 -17.69 16.53
N ASP A 192 0.75 -18.52 17.25
CA ASP A 192 1.29 -19.69 17.96
C ASP A 192 1.65 -20.78 16.94
N ARG A 193 2.91 -21.16 16.88
CA ARG A 193 3.42 -22.20 15.96
C ARG A 193 2.80 -23.58 16.17
N ALA A 194 2.21 -23.82 17.33
CA ALA A 194 1.53 -25.09 17.63
C ALA A 194 0.13 -25.16 17.02
N GLN A 195 -0.42 -24.03 16.58
CA GLN A 195 -1.77 -23.90 16.02
C GLN A 195 -1.70 -23.51 14.56
N PRO A 196 -2.67 -23.97 13.72
CA PRO A 196 -2.70 -23.58 12.32
C PRO A 196 -3.13 -22.12 12.15
N VAL A 197 -2.63 -21.50 11.07
CA VAL A 197 -3.22 -20.30 10.50
C VAL A 197 -4.42 -20.73 9.65
N SER A 198 -5.60 -20.21 9.92
CA SER A 198 -6.82 -20.52 9.18
C SER A 198 -7.13 -19.41 8.18
N VAL A 199 -7.29 -19.76 6.91
CA VAL A 199 -7.65 -18.85 5.82
C VAL A 199 -8.96 -19.32 5.22
N MET A 200 -9.98 -18.45 5.26
CA MET A 200 -11.30 -18.71 4.70
C MET A 200 -11.68 -17.62 3.71
N ALA A 201 -12.14 -17.99 2.52
CA ALA A 201 -12.74 -17.08 1.56
C ALA A 201 -14.19 -17.48 1.30
N ARG A 202 -15.13 -16.57 1.49
CA ARG A 202 -16.56 -16.81 1.31
C ARG A 202 -17.17 -15.81 0.34
N GLY A 203 -17.77 -16.33 -0.73
CA GLY A 203 -18.58 -15.54 -1.65
C GLY A 203 -20.00 -15.36 -1.12
N ALA A 204 -20.43 -14.11 -0.99
CA ALA A 204 -21.81 -13.70 -0.79
C ALA A 204 -22.39 -13.16 -2.11
N GLU A 205 -23.63 -12.66 -2.13
CA GLU A 205 -24.30 -12.20 -3.35
C GLU A 205 -23.51 -11.09 -4.04
N ASP A 206 -23.15 -10.03 -3.33
CA ASP A 206 -22.47 -8.84 -3.88
C ASP A 206 -21.03 -8.65 -3.37
N THR A 207 -20.56 -9.52 -2.49
CA THR A 207 -19.27 -9.36 -1.82
C THR A 207 -18.52 -10.68 -1.71
N VAL A 208 -17.20 -10.56 -1.55
CA VAL A 208 -16.33 -11.66 -1.10
C VAL A 208 -15.73 -11.25 0.24
N VAL A 209 -15.89 -12.12 1.24
CA VAL A 209 -15.30 -11.95 2.56
C VAL A 209 -14.13 -12.91 2.71
N ILE A 210 -12.96 -12.38 3.07
CA ILE A 210 -11.75 -13.15 3.30
C ILE A 210 -11.39 -13.01 4.77
N THR A 211 -11.15 -14.12 5.45
CA THR A 211 -10.77 -14.15 6.86
C THR A 211 -9.41 -14.84 6.99
N VAL A 212 -8.47 -14.21 7.68
CA VAL A 212 -7.19 -14.80 8.07
C VAL A 212 -7.12 -14.78 9.59
N HIS A 213 -7.05 -15.96 10.18
CA HIS A 213 -7.09 -16.14 11.62
C HIS A 213 -5.85 -16.88 12.11
N ASN A 214 -5.29 -16.42 13.23
CA ASN A 214 -4.23 -17.11 13.96
C ASN A 214 -4.46 -17.05 15.48
N HIS A 215 -4.11 -18.13 16.17
CA HIS A 215 -3.96 -18.13 17.61
C HIS A 215 -2.64 -17.46 17.99
N GLY A 216 -2.60 -16.74 19.12
CA GLY A 216 -1.38 -16.05 19.57
C GLY A 216 -1.68 -15.05 20.69
N ALA A 217 -0.68 -14.31 21.09
CA ALA A 217 -0.87 -13.23 22.07
C ALA A 217 -1.83 -12.18 21.52
N PRO A 218 -2.81 -11.72 22.33
CA PRO A 218 -3.79 -10.73 21.88
C PRO A 218 -3.11 -9.39 21.61
N ILE A 219 -3.65 -8.68 20.62
CA ILE A 219 -3.25 -7.31 20.33
C ILE A 219 -4.00 -6.39 21.30
N PRO A 220 -3.31 -5.52 22.05
CA PRO A 220 -3.97 -4.54 22.91
C PRO A 220 -5.00 -3.72 22.17
N VAL A 221 -6.17 -3.50 22.76
CA VAL A 221 -7.32 -2.82 22.11
C VAL A 221 -6.94 -1.43 21.60
N GLU A 222 -6.07 -0.72 22.33
CA GLU A 222 -5.57 0.61 21.96
C GLU A 222 -4.73 0.59 20.67
N LEU A 223 -4.18 -0.57 20.32
CA LEU A 223 -3.32 -0.75 19.17
C LEU A 223 -4.06 -1.27 17.94
N ILE A 224 -5.25 -1.88 18.12
CA ILE A 224 -6.05 -2.39 16.99
C ILE A 224 -6.37 -1.26 16.02
N GLY A 225 -6.78 -0.08 16.51
CA GLY A 225 -7.07 1.08 15.67
C GLY A 225 -5.85 1.68 14.95
N GLN A 226 -4.64 1.44 15.47
CA GLN A 226 -3.39 2.01 14.94
C GLN A 226 -2.56 1.01 14.12
N MET A 227 -2.94 -0.27 14.10
CA MET A 227 -2.13 -1.31 13.46
C MET A 227 -2.06 -1.18 11.93
N PHE A 228 -3.03 -0.47 11.35
CA PHE A 228 -3.05 -0.13 9.92
C PHE A 228 -2.31 1.18 9.62
N ASP A 229 -1.88 1.94 10.64
CA ASP A 229 -1.07 3.12 10.42
C ASP A 229 0.33 2.71 9.93
N PRO A 230 0.91 3.42 8.96
CA PRO A 230 2.21 3.06 8.42
C PRO A 230 3.32 3.22 9.47
N LEU A 231 4.29 2.32 9.44
CA LEU A 231 5.49 2.33 10.30
C LEU A 231 5.21 2.12 11.81
N THR A 232 4.02 1.71 12.20
CA THR A 232 3.61 1.57 13.61
C THR A 232 4.35 0.42 14.31
N GLN A 233 4.81 -0.60 13.59
CA GLN A 233 5.55 -1.73 14.17
C GLN A 233 6.86 -1.34 14.90
N GLY A 234 7.53 -0.26 14.47
CA GLY A 234 8.77 0.19 15.09
C GLY A 234 8.62 0.62 16.54
N ALA A 235 7.45 1.10 16.95
CA ALA A 235 7.15 1.50 18.32
C ALA A 235 6.83 0.31 19.25
N LEU A 236 6.32 -0.79 18.70
CA LEU A 236 5.88 -1.98 19.44
C LEU A 236 6.97 -3.03 19.62
N GLN A 237 7.87 -3.19 18.64
CA GLN A 237 8.92 -4.21 18.63
C GLN A 237 10.12 -3.89 19.53
N HIS A 238 10.27 -2.66 20.04
CA HIS A 238 11.34 -2.35 20.98
C HIS A 238 11.24 -3.10 22.31
N ARG A 239 10.18 -3.87 22.55
CA ARG A 239 9.99 -4.61 23.81
C ARG A 239 10.20 -6.13 23.75
N GLN A 240 10.12 -6.83 22.62
CA GLN A 240 10.05 -8.30 22.67
C GLN A 240 10.80 -9.17 21.67
N SER A 241 11.39 -8.69 20.58
CA SER A 241 12.13 -9.63 19.71
C SER A 241 13.27 -9.00 18.90
N ARG A 242 14.48 -9.46 19.18
CA ARG A 242 15.65 -9.41 18.29
C ARG A 242 15.52 -10.52 17.23
N GLY A 243 14.42 -10.59 16.50
CA GLY A 243 14.25 -11.49 15.35
C GLY A 243 14.56 -10.73 14.06
N SER A 244 15.44 -11.30 13.23
CA SER A 244 15.92 -10.73 11.96
C SER A 244 14.88 -10.62 10.83
N ASP A 245 13.60 -10.86 11.10
CA ASP A 245 12.51 -10.90 10.09
C ASP A 245 11.55 -9.71 10.12
N SER A 246 11.89 -8.64 10.84
CA SER A 246 11.05 -7.45 10.92
C SER A 246 11.03 -6.72 9.58
N GLY A 247 9.89 -6.70 8.91
CA GLY A 247 9.60 -5.83 7.77
C GLY A 247 9.50 -4.35 8.20
N LEU A 248 9.25 -3.43 7.25
CA LEU A 248 9.10 -1.99 7.49
C LEU A 248 7.83 -1.60 8.27
N GLY A 249 6.96 -2.55 8.64
CA GLY A 249 5.66 -2.24 9.25
C GLY A 249 4.66 -1.62 8.29
N LEU A 250 4.81 -1.87 7.00
CA LEU A 250 3.95 -1.34 5.94
C LEU A 250 2.93 -2.36 5.44
N GLY A 251 3.09 -3.65 5.77
CA GLY A 251 2.27 -4.73 5.19
C GLY A 251 0.77 -4.58 5.45
N LEU A 252 0.37 -4.27 6.69
CA LEU A 252 -1.05 -4.06 7.04
C LEU A 252 -1.61 -2.78 6.42
N TYR A 253 -0.84 -1.69 6.42
CA TYR A 253 -1.20 -0.46 5.74
C TYR A 253 -1.45 -0.71 4.24
N ILE A 254 -0.53 -1.39 3.55
CA ILE A 254 -0.67 -1.73 2.13
C ILE A 254 -1.89 -2.65 1.92
N SER A 255 -2.14 -3.60 2.83
CA SER A 255 -3.33 -4.47 2.75
C SER A 255 -4.63 -3.66 2.83
N GLN A 256 -4.69 -2.66 3.70
CA GLN A 256 -5.85 -1.76 3.81
C GLN A 256 -6.01 -0.92 2.53
N GLU A 257 -4.93 -0.38 1.99
CA GLU A 257 -4.99 0.38 0.74
C GLU A 257 -5.41 -0.50 -0.45
N ILE A 258 -4.98 -1.77 -0.49
CA ILE A 258 -5.43 -2.74 -1.50
C ILE A 258 -6.93 -3.04 -1.34
N ALA A 259 -7.44 -3.23 -0.14
CA ALA A 259 -8.87 -3.41 0.10
C ALA A 259 -9.68 -2.18 -0.36
N ARG A 260 -9.26 -0.98 0.03
CA ARG A 260 -9.88 0.30 -0.36
C ARG A 260 -9.90 0.53 -1.86
N MET A 261 -8.79 0.23 -2.55
CA MET A 261 -8.75 0.37 -4.02
C MET A 261 -9.68 -0.61 -4.73
N HIS A 262 -10.11 -1.70 -4.07
CA HIS A 262 -11.16 -2.59 -4.55
C HIS A 262 -12.57 -2.18 -4.10
N GLY A 263 -12.72 -1.03 -3.42
CA GLY A 263 -13.99 -0.55 -2.89
C GLY A 263 -14.41 -1.26 -1.60
N GLY A 264 -13.50 -2.04 -1.01
CA GLY A 264 -13.71 -2.80 0.21
C GLY A 264 -13.05 -2.18 1.44
N ASP A 265 -13.01 -2.95 2.51
CA ASP A 265 -12.36 -2.57 3.76
C ASP A 265 -11.75 -3.78 4.46
N ILE A 266 -10.90 -3.52 5.46
CA ILE A 266 -10.26 -4.51 6.30
C ILE A 266 -10.46 -4.17 7.78
N ASP A 267 -10.94 -5.13 8.55
CA ASP A 267 -11.11 -5.07 9.99
C ASP A 267 -10.20 -6.08 10.70
N ALA A 268 -9.91 -5.82 11.97
CA ALA A 268 -9.17 -6.73 12.83
C ALA A 268 -9.85 -6.88 14.19
N GLN A 269 -9.92 -8.11 14.66
CA GLN A 269 -10.39 -8.45 16.00
C GLN A 269 -9.32 -9.32 16.68
N SER A 270 -9.07 -9.07 17.97
CA SER A 270 -8.08 -9.83 18.73
C SER A 270 -8.51 -9.95 20.18
N ASP A 271 -8.49 -11.17 20.72
CA ASP A 271 -8.75 -11.45 22.13
C ASP A 271 -7.92 -12.64 22.63
N GLU A 272 -7.85 -12.81 23.96
CA GLU A 272 -7.04 -13.87 24.58
C GLU A 272 -7.55 -15.29 24.28
N SER A 273 -8.84 -15.45 24.05
CA SER A 273 -9.47 -16.76 23.90
C SER A 273 -9.46 -17.27 22.47
N THR A 274 -9.60 -16.39 21.49
CA THR A 274 -9.72 -16.74 20.09
C THR A 274 -8.47 -16.40 19.26
N GLY A 275 -7.60 -15.51 19.75
CA GLY A 275 -6.46 -15.03 18.99
C GLY A 275 -6.79 -13.81 18.12
N THR A 276 -6.16 -13.69 16.95
CA THR A 276 -6.32 -12.54 16.05
C THR A 276 -6.96 -12.96 14.74
N THR A 277 -7.95 -12.18 14.30
CA THR A 277 -8.66 -12.37 13.04
C THR A 277 -8.63 -11.10 12.23
N PHE A 278 -8.11 -11.16 11.00
CA PHE A 278 -8.27 -10.13 9.99
C PHE A 278 -9.42 -10.51 9.08
N MET A 279 -10.32 -9.58 8.82
CA MET A 279 -11.48 -9.76 7.95
C MET A 279 -11.46 -8.69 6.85
N VAL A 280 -11.37 -9.14 5.60
CA VAL A 280 -11.41 -8.28 4.40
C VAL A 280 -12.75 -8.49 3.72
N THR A 281 -13.45 -7.40 3.41
CA THR A 281 -14.70 -7.41 2.64
C THR A 281 -14.49 -6.69 1.33
N LEU A 282 -14.69 -7.36 0.21
CA LEU A 282 -14.51 -6.82 -1.14
C LEU A 282 -15.83 -6.87 -1.91
N PRO A 283 -16.35 -5.76 -2.47
CA PRO A 283 -17.47 -5.79 -3.40
C PRO A 283 -17.01 -6.42 -4.72
N ARG A 284 -17.91 -7.19 -5.38
CA ARG A 284 -17.61 -7.93 -6.62
C ARG A 284 -17.60 -7.07 -7.87
N ALA A 285 -18.12 -5.85 -7.82
CA ALA A 285 -18.34 -4.97 -8.96
C ALA A 285 -17.07 -4.34 -9.53
#